data_5fe98839bb525212ad07db092eeef7bd
#
_entry.id   5fe98839bb525212ad07db092eeef7bd
#
_cell.length_a   1.000
_cell.length_b   1.000
_cell.length_c   1.000
_cell.angle_alpha   90.00
_cell.angle_beta   90.00
_cell.angle_gamma   90.00
#
_symmetry.space_group_name_H-M   'P 1'
#
loop_
_entity.id
_entity.type
_entity.pdbx_description
1 polymer ?
#
loop_
_entity_poly.entity_id
_entity_poly.type
_entity_poly.pdbx_seq_one_letter_code
_entity_poly.pdbx_strand_id
1 'polypeptide(L)'
;MPVGSVKTLTLGSHGDTMVPVPSASSVDGKPLTEVLSEAEIEPLVTRTRNGGGEVVALLKTGSAYYAPSAAAARMARAVAEDTGQVMPVCAWVDGEYGIAGVYLGVEAEIGAGGVKKIVERDLTESELAGLREAAGAVRAKQADVASL
;
A
#
# COMPACT_ATOMS: atom_id res chain seq x y z
N MET A 1 3.67 8.61 21.44
CA MET A 1 3.76 7.26 20.87
C MET A 1 4.97 7.21 19.95
N PRO A 2 5.92 6.28 20.13
CA PRO A 2 7.08 6.16 19.25
C PRO A 2 6.65 5.70 17.84
N VAL A 3 7.22 6.29 16.78
CA VAL A 3 6.88 5.91 15.39
C VAL A 3 7.16 4.42 15.13
N GLY A 4 8.20 3.86 15.73
CA GLY A 4 8.57 2.44 15.56
C GLY A 4 7.57 1.44 16.13
N SER A 5 6.64 1.87 16.98
CA SER A 5 5.57 1.01 17.52
C SER A 5 4.33 0.95 16.63
N VAL A 6 4.26 1.80 15.60
CA VAL A 6 3.13 1.87 14.67
C VAL A 6 3.44 1.05 13.42
N LYS A 7 2.58 0.10 13.10
CA LYS A 7 2.63 -0.67 11.85
C LYS A 7 1.35 -0.37 11.08
N THR A 8 1.51 0.17 9.88
CA THR A 8 0.39 0.52 9.02
C THR A 8 0.51 -0.18 7.69
N LEU A 9 -0.64 -0.46 7.08
CA LEU A 9 -0.74 -1.06 5.76
C LEU A 9 -1.53 -0.14 4.85
N THR A 10 -1.05 0.01 3.61
CA THR A 10 -1.76 0.67 2.53
C THR A 10 -1.63 -0.18 1.28
N LEU A 11 -2.73 -0.46 0.62
CA LEU A 11 -2.85 -1.26 -0.59
C LEU A 11 -3.42 -0.41 -1.75
N GLY A 12 -3.65 -1.04 -2.89
CA GLY A 12 -4.33 -0.43 -4.02
C GLY A 12 -3.40 0.31 -4.98
N SER A 13 -3.86 1.43 -5.53
CA SER A 13 -3.08 2.24 -6.45
C SER A 13 -2.31 3.35 -5.72
N HIS A 14 -1.41 4.02 -6.42
CA HIS A 14 -0.77 5.24 -5.91
C HIS A 14 -1.58 6.45 -6.35
N GLY A 15 -2.29 7.09 -5.43
CA GLY A 15 -3.15 8.26 -5.69
C GLY A 15 -4.51 8.16 -5.01
N ASP A 16 -5.55 8.69 -5.66
CA ASP A 16 -6.89 8.87 -5.09
C ASP A 16 -7.57 7.55 -4.70
N THR A 17 -7.27 6.44 -5.40
CA THR A 17 -7.76 5.10 -5.08
C THR A 17 -6.81 4.28 -4.20
N MET A 18 -5.94 4.94 -3.45
CA MET A 18 -5.15 4.34 -2.38
C MET A 18 -6.08 3.82 -1.26
N VAL A 19 -5.79 2.63 -0.76
CA VAL A 19 -6.57 1.95 0.27
C VAL A 19 -5.74 1.79 1.54
N PRO A 20 -5.75 2.77 2.46
CA PRO A 20 -5.26 2.53 3.82
C PRO A 20 -6.10 1.43 4.47
N VAL A 21 -5.45 0.52 5.21
CA VAL A 21 -6.07 -0.68 5.78
C VAL A 21 -5.97 -0.63 7.32
N PRO A 22 -6.88 0.09 8.00
CA PRO A 22 -6.90 0.15 9.46
C PRO A 22 -7.06 -1.21 10.12
N SER A 23 -7.83 -2.13 9.50
CA SER A 23 -8.06 -3.49 10.00
C SER A 23 -6.77 -4.32 10.13
N ALA A 24 -5.78 -4.08 9.27
CA ALA A 24 -4.46 -4.74 9.29
C ALA A 24 -3.36 -3.84 9.88
N SER A 25 -3.72 -2.72 10.49
CA SER A 25 -2.78 -1.80 11.13
C SER A 25 -2.75 -2.00 12.64
N SER A 26 -1.63 -1.69 13.28
CA SER A 26 -1.46 -1.91 14.73
C SER A 26 -0.59 -0.85 15.40
N VAL A 27 -0.77 -0.70 16.71
CA VAL A 27 0.05 0.13 17.59
C VAL A 27 0.49 -0.70 18.80
N ASP A 28 1.80 -0.78 19.04
CA ASP A 28 2.37 -1.63 20.09
C ASP A 28 1.86 -3.09 20.04
N GLY A 29 1.61 -3.60 18.81
CA GLY A 29 1.10 -4.95 18.56
C GLY A 29 -0.42 -5.12 18.78
N LYS A 30 -1.14 -4.09 19.22
CA LYS A 30 -2.61 -4.11 19.33
C LYS A 30 -3.25 -3.62 18.03
N PRO A 31 -4.33 -4.24 17.56
CA PRO A 31 -5.07 -3.75 16.41
C PRO A 31 -5.43 -2.25 16.53
N LEU A 32 -5.26 -1.50 15.45
CA LEU A 32 -5.55 -0.06 15.45
C LEU A 32 -7.00 0.23 15.85
N THR A 33 -7.92 -0.63 15.42
CA THR A 33 -9.35 -0.55 15.72
C THR A 33 -9.72 -0.82 17.18
N GLU A 34 -8.81 -1.37 17.98
CA GLU A 34 -8.96 -1.50 19.43
C GLU A 34 -8.37 -0.30 20.19
N VAL A 35 -7.46 0.44 19.56
CA VAL A 35 -6.73 1.57 20.17
C VAL A 35 -7.40 2.90 19.87
N LEU A 36 -7.99 3.04 18.69
CA LEU A 36 -8.66 4.25 18.22
C LEU A 36 -10.10 3.95 17.80
N SER A 37 -10.97 4.90 18.04
CA SER A 37 -12.34 4.87 17.52
C SER A 37 -12.37 5.12 16.01
N GLU A 38 -13.46 4.74 15.35
CA GLU A 38 -13.68 5.00 13.92
C GLU A 38 -13.58 6.50 13.60
N ALA A 39 -14.12 7.37 14.45
CA ALA A 39 -14.05 8.83 14.31
C ALA A 39 -12.61 9.38 14.38
N GLU A 40 -11.69 8.69 15.05
CA GLU A 40 -10.28 9.05 15.11
C GLU A 40 -9.49 8.45 13.91
N ILE A 41 -9.90 7.29 13.40
CA ILE A 41 -9.27 6.61 12.28
C ILE A 41 -9.56 7.34 10.95
N GLU A 42 -10.79 7.78 10.72
CA GLU A 42 -11.23 8.38 9.45
C GLU A 42 -10.38 9.62 9.02
N PRO A 43 -10.07 10.58 9.91
CA PRO A 43 -9.16 11.68 9.57
C PRO A 43 -7.74 11.19 9.22
N LEU A 44 -7.26 10.11 9.85
CA LEU A 44 -5.94 9.53 9.55
C LEU A 44 -5.93 8.89 8.16
N VAL A 45 -6.99 8.14 7.81
CA VAL A 45 -7.17 7.55 6.48
C VAL A 45 -7.18 8.63 5.41
N THR A 46 -7.98 9.67 5.61
CA THR A 46 -8.08 10.81 4.69
C THR A 46 -6.73 11.51 4.51
N ARG A 47 -6.02 11.80 5.61
CA ARG A 47 -4.69 12.44 5.54
C ARG A 47 -3.65 11.53 4.90
N THR A 48 -3.72 10.20 5.10
CA THR A 48 -2.83 9.25 4.45
C THR A 48 -2.97 9.31 2.93
N ARG A 49 -4.21 9.33 2.41
CA ARG A 49 -4.47 9.49 0.97
C ARG A 49 -3.89 10.78 0.40
N ASN A 50 -3.94 11.85 1.15
CA ASN A 50 -3.49 13.18 0.73
C ASN A 50 -2.02 13.49 1.05
N GLY A 51 -1.33 12.61 1.78
CA GLY A 51 0.01 12.87 2.34
C GLY A 51 1.07 13.22 1.29
N GLY A 52 1.05 12.59 0.14
CA GLY A 52 1.95 12.93 -0.98
C GLY A 52 1.71 14.34 -1.50
N GLY A 53 0.45 14.74 -1.68
CA GLY A 53 0.07 16.09 -2.09
C GLY A 53 0.44 17.15 -1.04
N GLU A 54 0.30 16.83 0.25
CA GLU A 54 0.71 17.71 1.36
C GLU A 54 2.22 18.01 1.29
N VAL A 55 3.05 16.99 1.06
CA VAL A 55 4.50 17.17 0.92
C VAL A 55 4.85 18.01 -0.31
N VAL A 56 4.21 17.75 -1.46
CA VAL A 56 4.43 18.53 -2.70
C VAL A 56 4.04 20.00 -2.48
N ALA A 57 2.93 20.26 -1.81
CA ALA A 57 2.50 21.64 -1.51
C ALA A 57 3.49 22.38 -0.62
N LEU A 58 4.12 21.71 0.34
CA LEU A 58 5.14 22.28 1.22
C LEU A 58 6.48 22.52 0.49
N LEU A 59 6.87 21.61 -0.39
CA LEU A 59 8.12 21.71 -1.16
C LEU A 59 8.05 22.72 -2.30
N LYS A 60 6.85 23.07 -2.78
CA LYS A 60 6.54 23.96 -3.91
C LYS A 60 7.13 23.51 -5.25
N THR A 61 8.41 23.19 -5.27
CA THR A 61 9.13 22.64 -6.44
C THR A 61 9.73 21.30 -6.05
N GLY A 62 9.37 20.24 -6.76
CA GLY A 62 9.84 18.87 -6.48
C GLY A 62 8.77 17.98 -5.87
N SER A 63 9.15 16.80 -5.47
CA SER A 63 8.30 15.73 -4.96
C SER A 63 8.91 15.12 -3.70
N ALA A 64 8.15 14.32 -2.96
CA ALA A 64 8.69 13.52 -1.87
C ALA A 64 9.69 12.49 -2.41
N TYR A 65 10.89 12.42 -1.87
CA TYR A 65 11.91 11.45 -2.30
C TYR A 65 12.57 10.69 -1.14
N TYR A 66 12.57 11.17 0.08
CA TYR A 66 13.16 10.43 1.22
C TYR A 66 12.40 9.13 1.51
N ALA A 67 11.08 9.17 1.66
CA ALA A 67 10.29 7.98 1.92
C ALA A 67 10.30 6.99 0.72
N PRO A 68 10.12 7.42 -0.54
CA PRO A 68 10.27 6.54 -1.70
C PRO A 68 11.66 5.91 -1.81
N SER A 69 12.73 6.68 -1.55
CA SER A 69 14.11 6.14 -1.57
C SER A 69 14.34 5.10 -0.49
N ALA A 70 13.84 5.32 0.72
CA ALA A 70 13.93 4.36 1.81
C ALA A 70 13.15 3.07 1.49
N ALA A 71 11.96 3.18 0.89
CA ALA A 71 11.17 2.04 0.45
C ALA A 71 11.89 1.24 -0.65
N ALA A 72 12.43 1.93 -1.67
CA ALA A 72 13.22 1.31 -2.74
C ALA A 72 14.46 0.60 -2.21
N ALA A 73 15.21 1.23 -1.29
CA ALA A 73 16.38 0.63 -0.67
C ALA A 73 16.03 -0.62 0.14
N ARG A 74 14.90 -0.61 0.87
CA ARG A 74 14.42 -1.78 1.60
C ARG A 74 14.04 -2.93 0.67
N MET A 75 13.36 -2.65 -0.45
CA MET A 75 13.04 -3.67 -1.45
C MET A 75 14.31 -4.23 -2.12
N ALA A 76 15.23 -3.37 -2.52
CA ALA A 76 16.50 -3.78 -3.13
C ALA A 76 17.30 -4.68 -2.18
N ARG A 77 17.36 -4.34 -0.90
CA ARG A 77 17.99 -5.15 0.12
C ARG A 77 17.32 -6.52 0.27
N ALA A 78 15.97 -6.55 0.29
CA ALA A 78 15.24 -7.81 0.41
C ALA A 78 15.53 -8.77 -0.75
N VAL A 79 15.69 -8.25 -1.96
CA VAL A 79 16.09 -9.02 -3.14
C VAL A 79 17.55 -9.46 -3.05
N ALA A 80 18.47 -8.54 -2.74
CA ALA A 80 19.91 -8.82 -2.73
C ALA A 80 20.32 -9.83 -1.64
N GLU A 81 19.67 -9.77 -0.48
CA GLU A 81 19.96 -10.63 0.67
C GLU A 81 19.01 -11.84 0.77
N ASP A 82 18.08 -12.01 -0.16
CA ASP A 82 17.03 -13.06 -0.16
C ASP A 82 16.29 -13.20 1.19
N THR A 83 15.86 -12.06 1.75
CA THR A 83 15.38 -12.04 3.15
C THR A 83 14.02 -12.71 3.35
N GLY A 84 13.21 -12.89 2.32
CA GLY A 84 11.82 -13.36 2.43
C GLY A 84 10.91 -12.39 3.20
N GLN A 85 11.26 -11.11 3.30
CA GLN A 85 10.42 -10.15 4.02
C GLN A 85 9.10 -9.91 3.31
N VAL A 86 8.02 -9.86 4.10
CA VAL A 86 6.70 -9.42 3.63
C VAL A 86 6.63 -7.90 3.73
N MET A 87 6.27 -7.25 2.62
CA MET A 87 6.14 -5.80 2.56
C MET A 87 5.16 -5.37 1.47
N PRO A 88 4.55 -4.17 1.56
CA PRO A 88 3.74 -3.61 0.49
C PRO A 88 4.60 -3.32 -0.74
N VAL A 89 4.19 -3.85 -1.88
CA VAL A 89 4.84 -3.65 -3.18
C VAL A 89 3.79 -3.60 -4.28
N CYS A 90 4.12 -3.05 -5.43
CA CYS A 90 3.32 -3.19 -6.64
C CYS A 90 3.67 -4.54 -7.30
N ALA A 91 2.73 -5.49 -7.28
CA ALA A 91 2.90 -6.83 -7.83
C ALA A 91 1.79 -7.19 -8.82
N TRP A 92 2.08 -8.14 -9.71
CA TRP A 92 1.07 -8.71 -10.59
C TRP A 92 0.13 -9.59 -9.77
N VAL A 93 -1.15 -9.25 -9.81
CA VAL A 93 -2.24 -9.97 -9.12
C VAL A 93 -3.00 -10.79 -10.13
N ASP A 94 -3.17 -12.08 -9.85
CA ASP A 94 -3.83 -13.04 -10.75
C ASP A 94 -4.69 -14.05 -10.01
N GLY A 95 -5.56 -13.57 -9.16
CA GLY A 95 -6.52 -14.38 -8.39
C GLY A 95 -6.69 -13.92 -6.96
N GLU A 96 -5.67 -13.36 -6.36
CA GLU A 96 -5.70 -12.87 -4.99
C GLU A 96 -6.73 -11.76 -4.83
N TYR A 97 -7.43 -11.72 -3.69
CA TYR A 97 -8.55 -10.82 -3.42
C TYR A 97 -9.71 -10.91 -4.43
N GLY A 98 -9.73 -11.99 -5.26
CA GLY A 98 -10.64 -12.12 -6.39
C GLY A 98 -10.37 -11.11 -7.52
N ILE A 99 -9.12 -10.62 -7.61
CA ILE A 99 -8.64 -9.66 -8.62
C ILE A 99 -7.62 -10.38 -9.51
N ALA A 100 -7.69 -10.16 -10.83
CA ALA A 100 -6.74 -10.78 -11.76
C ALA A 100 -6.32 -9.80 -12.87
N GLY A 101 -5.14 -10.06 -13.46
CA GLY A 101 -4.68 -9.38 -14.67
C GLY A 101 -4.29 -7.91 -14.47
N VAL A 102 -3.73 -7.54 -13.30
CA VAL A 102 -3.39 -6.16 -12.99
C VAL A 102 -2.19 -6.05 -12.05
N TYR A 103 -1.35 -5.04 -12.25
CA TYR A 103 -0.37 -4.63 -11.23
C TYR A 103 -1.05 -3.78 -10.17
N LEU A 104 -0.93 -4.19 -8.91
CA LEU A 104 -1.62 -3.55 -7.79
C LEU A 104 -0.73 -3.52 -6.55
N GLY A 105 -0.89 -2.49 -5.73
CA GLY A 105 -0.24 -2.42 -4.43
C GLY A 105 -0.84 -3.46 -3.49
N VAL A 106 -0.06 -4.47 -3.14
CA VAL A 106 -0.41 -5.58 -2.24
C VAL A 106 0.76 -5.93 -1.35
N GLU A 107 0.55 -6.69 -0.28
CA GLU A 107 1.68 -7.28 0.43
C GLU A 107 2.20 -8.50 -0.30
N ALA A 108 3.52 -8.59 -0.41
CA ALA A 108 4.17 -9.76 -0.98
C ALA A 108 5.45 -10.11 -0.23
N GLU A 109 5.78 -11.39 -0.24
CA GLU A 109 7.08 -11.90 0.20
C GLU A 109 8.12 -11.64 -0.89
N ILE A 110 9.21 -10.95 -0.54
CA ILE A 110 10.25 -10.52 -1.48
C ILE A 110 11.55 -11.25 -1.17
N GLY A 111 12.18 -11.78 -2.21
CA GLY A 111 13.49 -12.42 -2.13
C GLY A 111 14.26 -12.35 -3.44
N ALA A 112 15.31 -13.16 -3.60
CA ALA A 112 16.27 -13.09 -4.72
C ALA A 112 15.62 -13.13 -6.12
N GLY A 113 14.47 -13.80 -6.29
CA GLY A 113 13.71 -13.84 -7.54
C GLY A 113 12.69 -12.70 -7.70
N GLY A 114 12.66 -11.72 -6.80
CA GLY A 114 11.62 -10.68 -6.74
C GLY A 114 10.45 -11.11 -5.87
N VAL A 115 9.23 -10.97 -6.36
CA VAL A 115 8.01 -11.42 -5.66
C VAL A 115 7.95 -12.94 -5.64
N LYS A 116 7.98 -13.54 -4.45
CA LYS A 116 7.82 -15.00 -4.25
C LYS A 116 6.35 -15.41 -4.20
N LYS A 117 5.55 -14.66 -3.45
CA LYS A 117 4.09 -14.86 -3.35
C LYS A 117 3.42 -13.58 -2.83
N ILE A 118 2.18 -13.38 -3.18
CA ILE A 118 1.32 -12.36 -2.57
C ILE A 118 0.80 -12.91 -1.24
N VAL A 119 0.72 -12.04 -0.23
CA VAL A 119 0.21 -12.36 1.10
C VAL A 119 -1.11 -11.63 1.27
N GLU A 120 -2.21 -12.38 1.21
CA GLU A 120 -3.54 -11.83 1.44
C GLU A 120 -3.76 -11.56 2.93
N ARG A 121 -4.47 -10.48 3.23
CA ARG A 121 -4.97 -10.12 4.55
C ARG A 121 -6.48 -10.23 4.58
N ASP A 122 -7.01 -10.52 5.76
CA ASP A 122 -8.45 -10.42 5.98
C ASP A 122 -8.85 -8.94 5.98
N LEU A 123 -9.43 -8.50 4.87
CA LEU A 123 -9.90 -7.15 4.66
C LEU A 123 -11.37 -7.05 5.04
N THR A 124 -11.80 -5.89 5.54
CA THR A 124 -13.22 -5.59 5.64
C THR A 124 -13.86 -5.50 4.27
N GLU A 125 -15.19 -5.62 4.18
CA GLU A 125 -15.90 -5.49 2.90
C GLU A 125 -15.62 -4.14 2.21
N SER A 126 -15.52 -3.06 3.00
CA SER A 126 -15.22 -1.72 2.46
C SER A 126 -13.80 -1.60 1.95
N GLU A 127 -12.80 -2.16 2.65
CA GLU A 127 -11.41 -2.19 2.21
C GLU A 127 -11.24 -3.04 0.94
N LEU A 128 -11.89 -4.19 0.87
CA LEU A 128 -11.88 -5.04 -0.32
C LEU A 128 -12.58 -4.37 -1.51
N ALA A 129 -13.70 -3.67 -1.28
CA ALA A 129 -14.37 -2.90 -2.32
C ALA A 129 -13.45 -1.79 -2.86
N GLY A 130 -12.77 -1.05 -1.97
CA GLY A 130 -11.78 -0.05 -2.36
C GLY A 130 -10.60 -0.65 -3.15
N LEU A 131 -10.14 -1.83 -2.78
CA LEU A 131 -9.06 -2.52 -3.52
C LEU A 131 -9.51 -2.92 -4.94
N ARG A 132 -10.76 -3.36 -5.11
CA ARG A 132 -11.34 -3.65 -6.42
C ARG A 132 -11.52 -2.39 -7.28
N GLU A 133 -11.92 -1.28 -6.66
CA GLU A 133 -11.99 0.03 -7.33
C GLU A 133 -10.61 0.46 -7.81
N ALA A 134 -9.59 0.36 -6.97
CA ALA A 134 -8.20 0.64 -7.33
C ALA A 134 -7.74 -0.20 -8.53
N ALA A 135 -8.05 -1.50 -8.54
CA ALA A 135 -7.74 -2.38 -9.66
C ALA A 135 -8.44 -1.93 -10.95
N GLY A 136 -9.70 -1.50 -10.87
CA GLY A 136 -10.44 -0.92 -11.98
C GLY A 136 -9.79 0.34 -12.55
N ALA A 137 -9.36 1.25 -11.69
CA ALA A 137 -8.66 2.47 -12.07
C ALA A 137 -7.31 2.19 -12.77
N VAL A 138 -6.55 1.21 -12.27
CA VAL A 138 -5.29 0.79 -12.93
C VAL A 138 -5.54 0.18 -14.29
N ARG A 139 -6.56 -0.70 -14.43
CA ARG A 139 -6.92 -1.29 -15.74
C ARG A 139 -7.33 -0.23 -16.77
N ALA A 140 -8.06 0.80 -16.35
CA ALA A 140 -8.40 1.91 -17.24
C ALA A 140 -7.14 2.59 -17.77
N LYS A 141 -6.13 2.84 -16.92
CA LYS A 141 -4.85 3.40 -17.35
C LYS A 141 -4.02 2.46 -18.24
N GLN A 142 -4.07 1.16 -17.99
CA GLN A 142 -3.44 0.17 -18.88
C GLN A 142 -4.07 0.20 -20.28
N ALA A 143 -5.39 0.35 -20.38
CA ALA A 143 -6.09 0.45 -21.66
C ALA A 143 -5.70 1.73 -22.43
N ASP A 144 -5.53 2.87 -21.74
CA ASP A 144 -5.04 4.11 -22.33
C ASP A 144 -3.67 3.92 -23.01
N VAL A 145 -2.75 3.21 -22.35
CA VAL A 145 -1.41 2.94 -22.89
C VAL A 145 -1.45 1.94 -24.04
N ALA A 146 -2.32 0.93 -23.99
CA ALA A 146 -2.44 -0.07 -25.05
C ALA A 146 -3.02 0.51 -26.36
N SER A 147 -3.58 1.71 -26.31
CA SER A 147 -4.12 2.43 -27.48
C SER A 147 -3.09 3.36 -28.17
N LEU A 148 -1.87 3.47 -27.63
CA LEU A 148 -0.75 4.25 -28.18
C LEU A 148 0.08 3.43 -29.17
#